data_360c2434f6c7c2b3082eb9ef050f8982
#
_entry.id   360c2434f6c7c2b3082eb9ef050f8982
#
_cell.length_a   1.000
_cell.length_b   1.000
_cell.length_c   1.000
_cell.angle_alpha   90.00
_cell.angle_beta   90.00
_cell.angle_gamma   90.00
#
_symmetry.space_group_name_H-M   'P 1'
#
loop_
_entity.id
_entity.type
_entity.pdbx_description
1 polymer ?
#
loop_
_entity_poly.entity_id
_entity_poly.type
_entity_poly.pdbx_seq_one_letter_code
_entity_poly.pdbx_strand_id
1 'polypeptide(L)'
;FPELKKLAWEEYKYWEPDCILIEAKASGTPLTQELRRMGIPVVAYTPSRGQDKIARMNSVAPIFESGMVWAPEEAFAEEVIEEMAAFPFGEHDDFCDSATMALMRFRQGGFLNLESDYQDEAQFLKRDRVVYY
;
A
#
# COMPACT_ATOMS: atom_id res chain seq x y z
N PHE A 1 3.31 12.12 -19.30
CA PHE A 1 2.63 12.77 -18.19
C PHE A 1 1.13 13.03 -18.41
N PRO A 2 0.71 13.63 -19.55
CA PRO A 2 -0.72 13.83 -19.81
C PRO A 2 -1.53 12.53 -19.88
N GLU A 3 -0.94 11.47 -20.41
CA GLU A 3 -1.58 10.15 -20.50
C GLU A 3 -1.75 9.52 -19.12
N LEU A 4 -0.75 9.64 -18.26
CA LEU A 4 -0.81 9.12 -16.89
C LEU A 4 -1.87 9.86 -16.06
N LYS A 5 -1.95 11.17 -16.23
CA LYS A 5 -2.97 12.00 -15.58
C LYS A 5 -4.38 11.59 -16.00
N LYS A 6 -4.58 11.37 -17.31
CA LYS A 6 -5.85 10.91 -17.87
C LYS A 6 -6.25 9.53 -17.32
N LEU A 7 -5.29 8.61 -17.32
CA LEU A 7 -5.51 7.26 -16.77
C LEU A 7 -5.90 7.31 -15.29
N ALA A 8 -5.19 8.09 -14.50
CA ALA A 8 -5.51 8.25 -13.08
C ALA A 8 -6.93 8.79 -12.86
N TRP A 9 -7.36 9.74 -13.69
CA TRP A 9 -8.71 10.27 -13.65
C TRP A 9 -9.76 9.20 -14.00
N GLU A 10 -9.51 8.44 -15.06
CA GLU A 10 -10.42 7.36 -15.50
C GLU A 10 -10.54 6.27 -14.43
N GLU A 11 -9.43 5.85 -13.84
CA GLU A 11 -9.42 4.85 -12.77
C GLU A 11 -10.12 5.37 -11.52
N TYR A 12 -9.89 6.63 -11.16
CA TYR A 12 -10.58 7.25 -10.03
C TYR A 12 -12.10 7.25 -10.23
N LYS A 13 -12.57 7.58 -11.42
CA LYS A 13 -14.01 7.55 -11.73
C LYS A 13 -14.59 6.14 -11.72
N TYR A 14 -13.83 5.18 -12.18
CA TYR A 14 -14.27 3.79 -12.28
C TYR A 14 -14.38 3.13 -10.90
N TRP A 15 -13.36 3.27 -10.07
CA TRP A 15 -13.28 2.58 -8.79
C TRP A 15 -13.88 3.36 -7.64
N GLU A 16 -14.03 4.67 -7.76
CA GLU A 16 -14.48 5.58 -6.70
C GLU A 16 -13.74 5.35 -5.37
N PRO A 17 -12.41 5.33 -5.37
CA PRO A 17 -11.65 5.10 -4.14
C PRO A 17 -11.72 6.28 -3.19
N ASP A 18 -11.44 6.04 -1.92
CA ASP A 18 -11.33 7.10 -0.91
C ASP A 18 -10.14 8.02 -1.18
N CYS A 19 -9.05 7.47 -1.71
CA CYS A 19 -7.88 8.24 -2.10
C CYS A 19 -7.03 7.48 -3.12
N ILE A 20 -6.13 8.21 -3.77
CA ILE A 20 -5.06 7.63 -4.58
C ILE A 20 -3.75 7.81 -3.82
N LEU A 21 -3.00 6.72 -3.68
CA LEU A 21 -1.65 6.77 -3.08
C LEU A 21 -0.62 7.00 -4.18
N ILE A 22 0.25 7.98 -3.99
CA ILE A 22 1.36 8.25 -4.91
C ILE A 22 2.64 8.34 -4.10
N GLU A 23 3.66 7.59 -4.52
CA GLU A 23 4.96 7.66 -3.87
C GLU A 23 5.58 9.06 -4.04
N ALA A 24 6.04 9.64 -2.95
CA ALA A 24 6.62 10.99 -2.92
C ALA A 24 8.04 10.98 -3.47
N LYS A 25 8.15 10.89 -4.78
CA LYS A 25 9.40 11.06 -5.54
C LYS A 25 9.27 12.30 -6.42
N ALA A 26 10.39 12.80 -6.93
CA ALA A 26 10.41 13.97 -7.80
C ALA A 26 9.44 13.84 -8.99
N SER A 27 9.31 12.63 -9.56
CA SER A 27 8.40 12.34 -10.68
C SER A 27 6.92 12.28 -10.25
N GLY A 28 6.63 11.97 -8.98
CA GLY A 28 5.27 11.88 -8.47
C GLY A 28 4.67 13.22 -8.05
N THR A 29 5.50 14.22 -7.74
CA THR A 29 5.04 15.51 -7.23
C THR A 29 4.17 16.29 -8.24
N PRO A 30 4.57 16.43 -9.53
CA PRO A 30 3.72 17.09 -10.51
C PRO A 30 2.37 16.41 -10.72
N LEU A 31 2.35 15.08 -10.75
CA LEU A 31 1.13 14.31 -10.87
C LEU A 31 0.21 14.54 -9.66
N THR A 32 0.77 14.50 -8.47
CA THR A 32 0.04 14.77 -7.22
C THR A 32 -0.62 16.14 -7.25
N GLN A 33 0.11 17.16 -7.65
CA GLN A 33 -0.40 18.52 -7.74
C GLN A 33 -1.56 18.64 -8.73
N GLU A 34 -1.40 18.05 -9.92
CA GLU A 34 -2.44 18.08 -10.95
C GLU A 34 -3.70 17.34 -10.54
N LEU A 35 -3.58 16.14 -9.97
CA LEU A 35 -4.74 15.37 -9.52
C LEU A 35 -5.49 16.08 -8.39
N ARG A 36 -4.76 16.68 -7.45
CA ARG A 36 -5.38 17.49 -6.39
C ARG A 36 -6.12 18.70 -6.94
N ARG A 37 -5.56 19.33 -7.95
CA ARG A 37 -6.21 20.45 -8.65
C ARG A 37 -7.50 20.03 -9.33
N MET A 38 -7.58 18.80 -9.80
CA MET A 38 -8.77 18.20 -10.39
C MET A 38 -9.81 17.76 -9.35
N GLY A 39 -9.52 17.91 -8.06
CA GLY A 39 -10.41 17.51 -6.98
C GLY A 39 -10.27 16.07 -6.53
N ILE A 40 -9.25 15.35 -6.97
CA ILE A 40 -9.00 13.97 -6.57
C ILE A 40 -8.24 13.96 -5.24
N PRO A 41 -8.72 13.21 -4.22
CA PRO A 41 -7.97 13.06 -2.98
C PRO A 41 -6.72 12.21 -3.21
N VAL A 42 -5.55 12.81 -3.06
CA VAL A 42 -4.25 12.15 -3.22
C VAL A 42 -3.49 12.20 -1.90
N VAL A 43 -2.99 11.06 -1.47
CA VAL A 43 -2.09 10.93 -0.33
C VAL A 43 -0.68 10.66 -0.87
N ALA A 44 0.25 11.54 -0.56
CA ALA A 44 1.65 11.34 -0.87
C ALA A 44 2.25 10.33 0.13
N TYR A 45 2.80 9.24 -0.37
CA TYR A 45 3.40 8.19 0.44
C TYR A 45 4.91 8.32 0.42
N THR A 46 5.51 8.42 1.59
CA THR A 46 6.97 8.45 1.74
C THR A 46 7.41 7.18 2.46
N PRO A 47 8.21 6.31 1.81
CA PRO A 47 8.75 5.13 2.48
C PRO A 47 9.63 5.54 3.67
N SER A 48 9.58 4.76 4.74
CA SER A 48 10.43 4.97 5.90
C SER A 48 11.90 4.80 5.53
N ARG A 49 12.77 5.59 6.15
CA ARG A 49 14.22 5.45 5.98
C ARG A 49 14.66 4.06 6.39
N GLY A 50 15.52 3.44 5.58
CA GLY A 50 16.06 2.11 5.85
C GLY A 50 15.13 0.96 5.45
N GLN A 51 13.93 1.25 4.95
CA GLN A 51 13.06 0.23 4.35
C GLN A 51 13.32 0.12 2.85
N ASP A 52 14.05 -0.92 2.47
CA ASP A 52 14.17 -1.31 1.07
C ASP A 52 12.91 -2.07 0.61
N LYS A 53 12.88 -2.44 -0.67
CA LYS A 53 11.75 -3.18 -1.26
C LYS A 53 11.53 -4.54 -0.61
N ILE A 54 12.58 -5.23 -0.23
CA ILE A 54 12.52 -6.54 0.43
C ILE A 54 11.92 -6.40 1.83
N ALA A 55 12.38 -5.42 2.60
CA ALA A 55 11.84 -5.14 3.93
C ALA A 55 10.34 -4.79 3.87
N ARG A 56 9.94 -3.99 2.89
CA ARG A 56 8.53 -3.64 2.68
C ARG A 56 7.67 -4.87 2.34
N MET A 57 8.15 -5.73 1.45
CA MET A 57 7.45 -6.97 1.13
C MET A 57 7.33 -7.87 2.35
N ASN A 58 8.40 -8.02 3.12
CA ASN A 58 8.39 -8.81 4.35
C ASN A 58 7.39 -8.26 5.39
N SER A 59 7.19 -6.96 5.43
CA SER A 59 6.24 -6.34 6.36
C SER A 59 4.78 -6.66 6.02
N VAL A 60 4.46 -6.95 4.76
CA VAL A 60 3.10 -7.28 4.32
C VAL A 60 2.90 -8.78 4.07
N ALA A 61 3.95 -9.58 4.04
CA ALA A 61 3.87 -11.02 3.85
C ALA A 61 2.91 -11.71 4.83
N PRO A 62 2.85 -11.35 6.13
CA PRO A 62 1.88 -11.94 7.05
C PRO A 62 0.42 -11.74 6.65
N ILE A 63 0.11 -10.68 5.90
CA ILE A 63 -1.25 -10.43 5.41
C ILE A 63 -1.64 -11.50 4.38
N PHE A 64 -0.72 -11.85 3.49
CA PHE A 64 -0.91 -12.93 2.53
C PHE A 64 -1.01 -14.30 3.24
N GLU A 65 -0.14 -14.55 4.19
CA GLU A 65 -0.13 -15.80 4.96
C GLU A 65 -1.42 -16.01 5.75
N SER A 66 -2.04 -14.94 6.21
CA SER A 66 -3.31 -15.00 6.96
C SER A 66 -4.54 -15.25 6.07
N GLY A 67 -4.38 -15.26 4.73
CA GLY A 67 -5.48 -15.48 3.81
C GLY A 67 -6.38 -14.26 3.58
N MET A 68 -5.94 -13.07 3.92
CA MET A 68 -6.72 -11.84 3.76
C MET A 68 -6.69 -11.27 2.34
N VAL A 69 -5.80 -11.77 1.48
CA VAL A 69 -5.67 -11.30 0.10
C VAL A 69 -6.33 -12.30 -0.84
N TRP A 70 -7.26 -11.81 -1.63
CA TRP A 70 -8.02 -12.61 -2.59
C TRP A 70 -7.70 -12.16 -4.00
N ALA A 71 -7.59 -13.11 -4.91
CA ALA A 71 -7.33 -12.85 -6.32
C ALA A 71 -8.49 -13.41 -7.15
N PRO A 72 -9.05 -12.65 -8.09
CA PRO A 72 -10.07 -13.19 -9.00
C PRO A 72 -9.44 -14.13 -10.03
N GLU A 73 -10.25 -15.00 -10.60
CA GLU A 73 -9.83 -15.89 -11.70
C GLU A 73 -9.79 -15.11 -13.02
N GLU A 74 -8.85 -14.17 -13.11
CA GLU A 74 -8.65 -13.32 -14.30
C GLU A 74 -7.17 -13.21 -14.64
N ALA A 75 -6.88 -12.96 -15.91
CA ALA A 75 -5.51 -12.92 -16.42
C ALA A 75 -4.64 -11.88 -15.69
N PHE A 76 -5.19 -10.72 -15.37
CA PHE A 76 -4.41 -9.68 -14.67
C PHE A 76 -3.97 -10.14 -13.28
N ALA A 77 -4.78 -10.91 -12.59
CA ALA A 77 -4.44 -11.42 -11.27
C ALA A 77 -3.28 -12.42 -11.34
N GLU A 78 -3.23 -13.23 -12.38
CA GLU A 78 -2.12 -14.15 -12.62
C GLU A 78 -0.81 -13.40 -12.84
N GLU A 79 -0.83 -12.30 -13.59
CA GLU A 79 0.35 -11.45 -13.80
C GLU A 79 0.90 -10.89 -12.48
N VAL A 80 0.01 -10.43 -11.61
CA VAL A 80 0.40 -9.93 -10.28
C VAL A 80 1.01 -11.03 -9.42
N ILE A 81 0.38 -12.20 -9.41
CA ILE A 81 0.86 -13.36 -8.65
C ILE A 81 2.24 -13.79 -9.13
N GLU A 82 2.43 -13.88 -10.44
CA GLU A 82 3.72 -14.26 -11.03
C GLU A 82 4.82 -13.25 -10.68
N GLU A 83 4.53 -11.97 -10.75
CA GLU A 83 5.49 -10.93 -10.38
C GLU A 83 5.87 -11.01 -8.90
N MET A 84 4.88 -11.21 -8.02
CA MET A 84 5.13 -11.36 -6.59
C MET A 84 5.92 -12.64 -6.29
N ALA A 85 5.63 -13.73 -6.98
CA ALA A 85 6.35 -15.00 -6.79
C ALA A 85 7.81 -14.91 -7.24
N ALA A 86 8.10 -14.12 -8.28
CA ALA A 86 9.46 -13.91 -8.78
C ALA A 86 10.25 -12.88 -7.95
N PHE A 87 9.58 -12.05 -7.17
CA PHE A 87 10.22 -11.01 -6.37
C PHE A 87 11.25 -11.60 -5.40
N PRO A 88 12.47 -11.05 -5.23
CA PRO A 88 12.97 -9.77 -5.82
C PRO A 88 13.73 -9.96 -7.14
N PHE A 89 13.70 -11.14 -7.75
CA PHE A 89 14.53 -11.51 -8.91
C PHE A 89 13.84 -11.35 -10.26
N GLY A 90 12.58 -10.97 -10.29
CA GLY A 90 11.84 -10.74 -11.54
C GLY A 90 12.30 -9.49 -12.28
N GLU A 91 11.97 -9.41 -13.58
CA GLU A 91 12.28 -8.25 -14.42
C GLU A 91 11.53 -6.99 -14.00
N HIS A 92 10.33 -7.17 -13.46
CA HIS A 92 9.43 -6.09 -13.05
C HIS A 92 9.00 -6.25 -11.60
N ASP A 93 8.81 -5.16 -10.91
CA ASP A 93 8.35 -5.14 -9.52
C ASP A 93 7.31 -4.03 -9.24
N ASP A 94 6.73 -3.45 -10.30
CA ASP A 94 5.77 -2.34 -10.17
C ASP A 94 4.49 -2.75 -9.46
N PHE A 95 3.97 -3.94 -9.73
CA PHE A 95 2.80 -4.47 -9.01
C PHE A 95 3.13 -4.78 -7.55
N CYS A 96 4.33 -5.29 -7.29
CA CYS A 96 4.79 -5.51 -5.92
C CYS A 96 4.86 -4.19 -5.14
N ASP A 97 5.43 -3.16 -5.73
CA ASP A 97 5.55 -1.84 -5.10
C ASP A 97 4.17 -1.23 -4.80
N SER A 98 3.26 -1.25 -5.76
CA SER A 98 1.92 -0.68 -5.56
C SER A 98 1.10 -1.48 -4.55
N ALA A 99 1.15 -2.80 -4.61
CA ALA A 99 0.41 -3.66 -3.68
C ALA A 99 0.94 -3.54 -2.25
N THR A 100 2.26 -3.54 -2.05
CA THR A 100 2.84 -3.37 -0.71
C THR A 100 2.48 -2.02 -0.12
N MET A 101 2.51 -0.96 -0.91
CA MET A 101 2.13 0.38 -0.49
C MET A 101 0.67 0.44 -0.02
N ALA A 102 -0.23 -0.16 -0.79
CA ALA A 102 -1.65 -0.22 -0.44
C ALA A 102 -1.91 -1.04 0.84
N LEU A 103 -1.29 -2.20 0.97
CA LEU A 103 -1.46 -3.07 2.14
C LEU A 103 -0.87 -2.45 3.41
N MET A 104 0.26 -1.79 3.31
CA MET A 104 0.83 -1.03 4.43
C MET A 104 -0.10 0.09 4.87
N ARG A 105 -0.70 0.80 3.91
CA ARG A 105 -1.67 1.86 4.20
C ARG A 105 -2.89 1.32 4.93
N PHE A 106 -3.45 0.20 4.48
CA PHE A 106 -4.59 -0.44 5.14
C PHE A 106 -4.28 -0.85 6.56
N ARG A 107 -3.10 -1.41 6.79
CA ARG A 107 -2.66 -1.83 8.13
C ARG A 107 -2.44 -0.62 9.05
N GLN A 108 -1.73 0.39 8.59
CA GLN A 108 -1.47 1.62 9.35
C GLN A 108 -2.74 2.40 9.67
N GLY A 109 -3.71 2.39 8.75
CA GLY A 109 -5.00 3.06 8.93
C GLY A 109 -6.01 2.29 9.78
N GLY A 110 -5.68 1.10 10.23
CA GLY A 110 -6.58 0.27 11.04
C GLY A 110 -7.66 -0.46 10.25
N PHE A 111 -7.64 -0.39 8.93
CA PHE A 111 -8.60 -1.11 8.07
C PHE A 111 -8.30 -2.60 7.99
N LEU A 112 -7.07 -2.98 8.30
CA LEU A 112 -6.59 -4.35 8.29
C LEU A 112 -5.73 -4.56 9.52
N ASN A 113 -6.09 -5.55 10.35
CA ASN A 113 -5.38 -5.85 11.58
C ASN A 113 -4.98 -7.32 11.59
N LEU A 114 -3.75 -7.58 12.01
CA LEU A 114 -3.23 -8.91 12.29
C LEU A 114 -3.36 -9.18 13.79
N GLU A 115 -3.34 -10.46 14.18
CA GLU A 115 -3.38 -10.84 15.59
C GLU A 115 -2.23 -10.20 16.39
N SER A 116 -1.05 -10.10 15.79
CA SER A 116 0.11 -9.42 16.39
C SER A 116 -0.15 -7.94 16.71
N ASP A 117 -0.97 -7.25 15.90
CA ASP A 117 -1.31 -5.85 16.13
C ASP A 117 -2.15 -5.67 17.40
N TYR A 118 -3.08 -6.60 17.65
CA TYR A 118 -3.87 -6.60 18.88
C TYR A 118 -3.02 -6.90 20.13
N GLN A 119 -2.03 -7.77 20.02
CA GLN A 119 -1.11 -8.07 21.11
C GLN A 119 -0.25 -6.85 21.47
N ASP A 120 0.26 -6.13 20.48
CA ASP A 120 1.03 -4.92 20.70
C ASP A 120 0.19 -3.82 21.35
N GLU A 121 -1.04 -3.65 20.91
CA GLU A 121 -1.99 -2.70 21.50
C GLU A 121 -2.32 -3.06 22.95
N ALA A 122 -2.54 -4.34 23.25
CA ALA A 122 -2.78 -4.81 24.60
C ALA A 122 -1.58 -4.59 25.52
N GLN A 123 -0.36 -4.78 25.03
CA GLN A 123 0.86 -4.49 25.77
C GLN A 123 1.02 -2.99 26.04
N PHE A 124 0.70 -2.16 25.07
CA PHE A 124 0.73 -0.71 25.24
C PHE A 124 -0.25 -0.24 26.31
N LEU A 125 -1.47 -0.73 26.28
CA LEU A 125 -2.49 -0.42 27.30
C LEU A 125 -2.07 -0.89 28.71
N LYS A 126 -1.40 -2.02 28.81
CA LYS A 126 -0.86 -2.49 30.09
C LYS A 126 0.24 -1.59 30.64
N ARG A 127 1.10 -1.07 29.78
CA ARG A 127 2.17 -0.14 30.19
C ARG A 127 1.59 1.17 30.71
N ASP A 128 0.58 1.71 30.06
CA ASP A 128 -0.08 2.94 30.48
C ASP A 128 -0.74 2.78 31.86
N ARG A 129 -1.33 1.62 32.15
CA ARG A 129 -1.90 1.33 33.47
C ARG A 129 -0.84 1.28 34.57
N VAL A 130 0.37 0.82 34.26
CA VAL A 130 1.46 0.75 35.23
C VAL A 130 2.03 2.13 35.56
N VAL A 131 2.00 3.07 34.59
CA VAL A 131 2.53 4.44 34.76
C VAL A 131 1.64 5.29 35.67
N TYR A 132 0.34 5.01 35.76
CA TYR A 132 -0.61 5.78 36.59
C TYR A 132 -0.78 5.25 38.03
N TYR A 133 -0.12 4.20 38.35
CA TYR A 133 -0.05 3.62 39.68
C TYR A 133 1.31 3.85 40.35
#